data_acc380fa1f32c6a18ab8347e3ff373d1
#
_entry.id   acc380fa1f32c6a18ab8347e3ff373d1
#
_cell.length_a   1.000
_cell.length_b   1.000
_cell.length_c   1.000
_cell.angle_alpha   90.00
_cell.angle_beta   90.00
_cell.angle_gamma   90.00
#
_symmetry.space_group_name_H-M   'P 1'
#
loop_
_entity.id
_entity.type
_entity.pdbx_description
1 polymer ?
#
loop_
_entity_poly.entity_id
_entity_poly.type
_entity_poly.pdbx_seq_one_letter_code
_entity_poly.pdbx_strand_id
1 'polypeptide(L)'
;LMIICLPFGFPVLYRLVKIWTQIAIFAARVVCGIEYRVIGREHIPSTPTIVLAKHQSSWETFFFLQLFPPQVWLLKRELFRIPFFGWGLAMLRPIAIDRTDKLSALRQLVQQGRERLARGLWIVIFPEGTRTKPGESLPYARGGALLATKTNTPVLPIALNSGNYWPRDTFLKRAGTITVSIGKPIDPKGFKPEELNQHVQSWIESEMQRLPST
;
A
#
# COMPACT_ATOMS: atom_id res chain seq x y z
N LEU A 1 12.15 -17.51 -11.41
CA LEU A 1 13.07 -16.34 -11.38
C LEU A 1 13.39 -15.90 -9.95
N MET A 2 12.39 -15.69 -9.07
CA MET A 2 12.61 -15.23 -7.68
C MET A 2 13.48 -16.21 -6.85
N ILE A 3 13.31 -17.51 -6.99
CA ILE A 3 14.11 -18.52 -6.29
C ILE A 3 15.58 -18.48 -6.70
N ILE A 4 15.88 -18.22 -7.98
CA ILE A 4 17.24 -18.07 -8.51
C ILE A 4 17.92 -16.82 -7.92
N CYS A 5 17.15 -15.85 -7.47
CA CYS A 5 17.67 -14.59 -6.93
C CYS A 5 17.88 -14.61 -5.40
N LEU A 6 17.57 -15.73 -4.73
CA LEU A 6 17.77 -15.91 -3.28
C LEU A 6 19.18 -15.49 -2.78
N PRO A 7 20.28 -15.85 -3.47
CA PRO A 7 21.63 -15.51 -3.01
C PRO A 7 21.97 -14.02 -3.10
N PHE A 8 21.23 -13.22 -3.88
CA PHE A 8 21.59 -11.83 -4.18
C PHE A 8 21.04 -10.79 -3.21
N GLY A 9 20.27 -11.21 -2.21
CA GLY A 9 19.75 -10.34 -1.16
C GLY A 9 18.61 -9.39 -1.57
N PHE A 10 18.06 -8.67 -0.60
CA PHE A 10 16.88 -7.80 -0.76
C PHE A 10 17.00 -6.72 -1.86
N PRO A 11 18.14 -5.98 -2.03
CA PRO A 11 18.19 -4.92 -3.02
C PRO A 11 18.03 -5.40 -4.46
N VAL A 12 18.66 -6.53 -4.80
CA VAL A 12 18.58 -7.11 -6.16
C VAL A 12 17.17 -7.62 -6.43
N LEU A 13 16.59 -8.35 -5.47
CA LEU A 13 15.24 -8.85 -5.60
C LEU A 13 14.23 -7.70 -5.73
N TYR A 14 14.36 -6.66 -4.90
CA TYR A 14 13.48 -5.49 -4.96
C TYR A 14 13.54 -4.82 -6.33
N ARG A 15 14.75 -4.67 -6.90
CA ARG A 15 14.95 -4.12 -8.25
C ARG A 15 14.26 -4.97 -9.32
N LEU A 16 14.37 -6.30 -9.25
CA LEU A 16 13.72 -7.20 -10.20
C LEU A 16 12.19 -7.13 -10.12
N VAL A 17 11.65 -7.10 -8.90
CA VAL A 17 10.21 -6.94 -8.69
C VAL A 17 9.75 -5.57 -9.22
N LYS A 18 10.52 -4.51 -9.01
CA LYS A 18 10.25 -3.19 -9.56
C LYS A 18 10.22 -3.20 -11.09
N ILE A 19 11.19 -3.82 -11.74
CA ILE A 19 11.21 -3.96 -13.21
C ILE A 19 9.97 -4.74 -13.69
N TRP A 20 9.67 -5.85 -13.03
CA TRP A 20 8.50 -6.66 -13.38
C TRP A 20 7.19 -5.86 -13.26
N THR A 21 7.02 -5.10 -12.17
CA THR A 21 5.84 -4.24 -12.00
C THR A 21 5.80 -3.07 -12.99
N GLN A 22 6.95 -2.54 -13.44
CA GLN A 22 7.01 -1.58 -14.54
C GLN A 22 6.46 -2.16 -15.84
N ILE A 23 6.90 -3.38 -16.17
CA ILE A 23 6.41 -4.11 -17.35
C ILE A 23 4.90 -4.35 -17.24
N ALA A 24 4.41 -4.75 -16.06
CA ALA A 24 2.99 -4.99 -15.84
C ALA A 24 2.14 -3.72 -15.99
N ILE A 25 2.59 -2.58 -15.45
CA ILE A 25 1.92 -1.27 -15.61
C ILE A 25 1.95 -0.82 -17.07
N PHE A 26 3.10 -0.97 -17.74
CA PHE A 26 3.23 -0.66 -19.16
C PHE A 26 2.31 -1.55 -20.04
N ALA A 27 2.28 -2.84 -19.77
CA ALA A 27 1.36 -3.76 -20.47
C ALA A 27 -0.11 -3.38 -20.25
N ALA A 28 -0.50 -3.02 -19.02
CA ALA A 28 -1.85 -2.53 -18.74
C ALA A 28 -2.19 -1.26 -19.51
N ARG A 29 -1.22 -0.38 -19.71
CA ARG A 29 -1.36 0.82 -20.54
C ARG A 29 -1.59 0.47 -22.00
N VAL A 30 -0.71 -0.35 -22.58
CA VAL A 30 -0.72 -0.65 -24.02
C VAL A 30 -1.87 -1.59 -24.42
N VAL A 31 -2.12 -2.64 -23.62
CA VAL A 31 -3.09 -3.68 -23.94
C VAL A 31 -4.50 -3.32 -23.50
N CYS A 32 -4.62 -2.71 -22.29
CA CYS A 32 -5.92 -2.42 -21.69
C CYS A 32 -6.31 -0.93 -21.79
N GLY A 33 -5.44 -0.04 -22.28
CA GLY A 33 -5.70 1.40 -22.34
C GLY A 33 -5.81 2.05 -20.94
N ILE A 34 -5.13 1.52 -19.93
CA ILE A 34 -5.16 2.06 -18.57
C ILE A 34 -4.04 3.08 -18.39
N GLU A 35 -4.38 4.34 -18.51
CA GLU A 35 -3.49 5.46 -18.19
C GLU A 35 -3.53 5.77 -16.68
N TYR A 36 -2.61 6.63 -16.21
CA TYR A 36 -2.66 7.11 -14.85
C TYR A 36 -2.24 8.57 -14.73
N ARG A 37 -2.74 9.24 -13.70
CA ARG A 37 -2.41 10.60 -13.32
C ARG A 37 -2.14 10.65 -11.82
N VAL A 38 -1.09 11.37 -11.41
CA VAL A 38 -0.74 11.57 -9.99
C VAL A 38 -0.91 13.04 -9.65
N ILE A 39 -1.69 13.31 -8.62
CA ILE A 39 -1.94 14.64 -8.03
C ILE A 39 -1.27 14.66 -6.66
N GLY A 40 -0.62 15.77 -6.28
CA GLY A 40 0.05 15.92 -4.99
C GLY A 40 1.38 15.17 -4.88
N ARG A 41 2.07 14.96 -6.00
CA ARG A 41 3.38 14.28 -6.00
C ARG A 41 4.42 15.01 -5.15
N GLU A 42 4.32 16.32 -5.06
CA GLU A 42 5.13 17.21 -4.23
C GLU A 42 4.95 16.98 -2.72
N HIS A 43 3.90 16.29 -2.32
CA HIS A 43 3.65 15.93 -0.93
C HIS A 43 4.45 14.71 -0.46
N ILE A 44 5.12 14.00 -1.38
CA ILE A 44 5.90 12.80 -1.02
C ILE A 44 7.14 13.24 -0.24
N PRO A 45 7.26 12.83 1.06
CA PRO A 45 8.42 13.20 1.87
C PRO A 45 9.71 12.51 1.38
N SER A 46 10.85 13.05 1.75
CA SER A 46 12.15 12.41 1.52
C SER A 46 12.52 11.37 2.58
N THR A 47 11.80 11.34 3.69
CA THR A 47 12.05 10.43 4.84
C THR A 47 11.10 9.23 4.84
N PRO A 48 11.48 8.11 5.50
CA PRO A 48 10.60 6.96 5.65
C PRO A 48 9.23 7.34 6.22
N THR A 49 8.18 6.87 5.57
CA THR A 49 6.80 7.32 5.83
C THR A 49 5.86 6.11 5.80
N ILE A 50 4.78 6.19 6.56
CA ILE A 50 3.70 5.22 6.53
C ILE A 50 2.65 5.70 5.53
N VAL A 51 2.46 4.95 4.46
CA VAL A 51 1.42 5.22 3.47
C VAL A 51 0.14 4.50 3.89
N LEU A 52 -0.95 5.25 4.07
CA LEU A 52 -2.28 4.71 4.24
C LEU A 52 -3.09 5.00 2.98
N ALA A 53 -3.46 3.96 2.25
CA ALA A 53 -4.05 4.10 0.92
C ALA A 53 -5.38 3.35 0.79
N LYS A 54 -6.29 3.90 0.01
CA LYS A 54 -7.47 3.19 -0.49
C LYS A 54 -7.04 1.93 -1.23
N HIS A 55 -7.78 0.82 -1.08
CA HIS A 55 -7.45 -0.44 -1.72
C HIS A 55 -8.60 -0.94 -2.60
N GLN A 56 -8.46 -0.87 -3.91
CA GLN A 56 -9.50 -1.27 -4.85
C GLN A 56 -9.05 -2.36 -5.84
N SER A 57 -7.74 -2.42 -6.15
CA SER A 57 -7.24 -3.35 -7.16
C SER A 57 -5.83 -3.88 -6.83
N SER A 58 -5.30 -4.72 -7.70
CA SER A 58 -3.88 -5.11 -7.63
C SER A 58 -2.97 -4.05 -8.28
N TRP A 59 -3.54 -3.15 -9.08
CA TRP A 59 -2.81 -2.13 -9.82
C TRP A 59 -1.99 -1.21 -8.89
N GLU A 60 -2.59 -0.72 -7.81
CA GLU A 60 -1.91 0.18 -6.88
C GLU A 60 -0.74 -0.49 -6.15
N THR A 61 -0.81 -1.80 -5.89
CA THR A 61 0.34 -2.53 -5.32
C THR A 61 1.55 -2.53 -6.26
N PHE A 62 1.31 -2.64 -7.57
CA PHE A 62 2.37 -2.55 -8.56
C PHE A 62 2.85 -1.11 -8.75
N PHE A 63 1.91 -0.17 -8.80
CA PHE A 63 2.20 1.24 -9.04
C PHE A 63 2.99 1.88 -7.90
N PHE A 64 2.69 1.57 -6.66
CA PHE A 64 3.42 2.13 -5.50
C PHE A 64 4.89 1.72 -5.46
N LEU A 65 5.28 0.58 -6.06
CA LEU A 65 6.69 0.22 -6.25
C LEU A 65 7.43 1.17 -7.19
N GLN A 66 6.71 1.85 -8.09
CA GLN A 66 7.29 2.86 -8.98
C GLN A 66 7.33 4.23 -8.31
N LEU A 67 6.30 4.51 -7.51
CA LEU A 67 6.05 5.84 -6.97
C LEU A 67 6.93 6.16 -5.76
N PHE A 68 7.17 5.17 -4.90
CA PHE A 68 7.85 5.36 -3.62
C PHE A 68 9.25 4.74 -3.59
N PRO A 69 10.12 5.18 -2.62
CA PRO A 69 11.35 4.48 -2.28
C PRO A 69 11.11 3.03 -1.86
N PRO A 70 12.16 2.25 -1.58
CA PRO A 70 11.99 0.88 -1.11
C PRO A 70 11.02 0.78 0.05
N GLN A 71 9.99 -0.06 -0.12
CA GLN A 71 8.85 -0.18 0.77
C GLN A 71 8.50 -1.62 1.07
N VAL A 72 7.76 -1.82 2.14
CA VAL A 72 7.18 -3.10 2.53
C VAL A 72 5.68 -2.95 2.75
N TRP A 73 4.96 -4.06 2.66
CA TRP A 73 3.51 -4.11 2.87
C TRP A 73 3.15 -4.81 4.16
N LEU A 74 2.02 -4.41 4.72
CA LEU A 74 1.36 -5.18 5.78
C LEU A 74 0.52 -6.28 5.15
N LEU A 75 0.84 -7.53 5.47
CA LEU A 75 0.22 -8.72 4.88
C LEU A 75 -0.31 -9.67 5.94
N LYS A 76 -1.24 -10.54 5.52
CA LYS A 76 -1.66 -11.70 6.31
C LYS A 76 -0.56 -12.77 6.28
N ARG A 77 -0.23 -13.34 7.45
CA ARG A 77 0.78 -14.40 7.59
C ARG A 77 0.47 -15.63 6.73
N GLU A 78 -0.80 -15.95 6.53
CA GLU A 78 -1.24 -17.12 5.75
C GLU A 78 -0.82 -17.04 4.28
N LEU A 79 -0.58 -15.85 3.74
CA LEU A 79 -0.10 -15.68 2.36
C LEU A 79 1.26 -16.36 2.12
N PHE A 80 2.07 -16.52 3.17
CA PHE A 80 3.35 -17.23 3.05
C PHE A 80 3.21 -18.75 2.84
N ARG A 81 2.02 -19.31 3.10
CA ARG A 81 1.74 -20.73 2.88
C ARG A 81 1.47 -21.07 1.41
N ILE A 82 1.25 -20.06 0.56
CA ILE A 82 1.03 -20.26 -0.88
C ILE A 82 2.38 -20.60 -1.52
N PRO A 83 2.56 -21.83 -2.08
CA PRO A 83 3.83 -22.22 -2.69
C PRO A 83 4.28 -21.22 -3.77
N PHE A 84 5.58 -21.02 -3.91
CA PHE A 84 6.23 -20.09 -4.82
C PHE A 84 5.88 -18.61 -4.59
N PHE A 85 4.60 -18.27 -4.54
CA PHE A 85 4.13 -16.89 -4.31
C PHE A 85 4.50 -16.42 -2.90
N GLY A 86 4.15 -17.18 -1.89
CA GLY A 86 4.44 -16.85 -0.49
C GLY A 86 5.93 -16.78 -0.19
N TRP A 87 6.72 -17.67 -0.80
CA TRP A 87 8.18 -17.66 -0.67
C TRP A 87 8.80 -16.40 -1.29
N GLY A 88 8.35 -16.04 -2.52
CA GLY A 88 8.76 -14.79 -3.14
C GLY A 88 8.36 -13.57 -2.34
N LEU A 89 7.16 -13.59 -1.78
CA LEU A 89 6.64 -12.50 -0.96
C LEU A 89 7.45 -12.34 0.35
N ALA A 90 7.82 -13.44 1.01
CA ALA A 90 8.66 -13.44 2.21
C ALA A 90 10.02 -12.78 1.99
N MET A 91 10.59 -12.93 0.80
CA MET A 91 11.88 -12.31 0.43
C MET A 91 11.82 -10.78 0.37
N LEU A 92 10.64 -10.20 0.14
CA LEU A 92 10.42 -8.76 0.16
C LEU A 92 10.31 -8.19 1.58
N ARG A 93 10.50 -9.02 2.61
CA ARG A 93 10.50 -8.67 4.03
C ARG A 93 9.25 -7.91 4.49
N PRO A 94 8.05 -8.30 4.06
CA PRO A 94 6.84 -7.60 4.47
C PRO A 94 6.63 -7.68 5.98
N ILE A 95 5.72 -6.87 6.48
CA ILE A 95 5.22 -7.00 7.85
C ILE A 95 4.10 -8.04 7.82
N ALA A 96 4.35 -9.19 8.43
CA ALA A 96 3.40 -10.29 8.47
C ALA A 96 2.74 -10.40 9.83
N ILE A 97 1.41 -10.28 9.88
CA ILE A 97 0.64 -10.38 11.13
C ILE A 97 -0.33 -11.56 11.09
N ASP A 98 -0.47 -12.19 12.24
CA ASP A 98 -1.56 -13.12 12.50
C ASP A 98 -2.77 -12.33 13.01
N ARG A 99 -3.87 -12.38 12.27
CA ARG A 99 -5.09 -11.61 12.60
C ARG A 99 -6.05 -12.36 13.52
N THR A 100 -5.74 -13.57 13.92
CA THR A 100 -6.58 -14.37 14.83
C THR A 100 -6.62 -13.76 16.24
N ASP A 101 -5.47 -13.22 16.70
CA ASP A 101 -5.38 -12.44 17.94
C ASP A 101 -5.08 -10.96 17.62
N LYS A 102 -6.07 -10.10 17.83
CA LYS A 102 -5.99 -8.67 17.52
C LYS A 102 -4.89 -7.96 18.31
N LEU A 103 -4.69 -8.28 19.58
CA LEU A 103 -3.67 -7.63 20.42
C LEU A 103 -2.26 -8.05 20.01
N SER A 104 -2.05 -9.33 19.78
CA SER A 104 -0.78 -9.85 19.27
C SER A 104 -0.45 -9.28 17.88
N ALA A 105 -1.44 -9.21 16.97
CA ALA A 105 -1.28 -8.62 15.66
C ALA A 105 -0.79 -7.16 15.72
N LEU A 106 -1.37 -6.35 16.62
CA LEU A 106 -0.96 -4.96 16.80
C LEU A 106 0.46 -4.84 17.37
N ARG A 107 0.83 -5.68 18.33
CA ARG A 107 2.20 -5.73 18.88
C ARG A 107 3.20 -6.12 17.79
N GLN A 108 2.92 -7.17 17.01
CA GLN A 108 3.75 -7.62 15.88
C GLN A 108 3.91 -6.51 14.84
N LEU A 109 2.82 -5.80 14.51
CA LEU A 109 2.85 -4.68 13.57
C LEU A 109 3.79 -3.57 14.05
N VAL A 110 3.67 -3.14 15.31
CA VAL A 110 4.50 -2.06 15.86
C VAL A 110 5.96 -2.48 15.93
N GLN A 111 6.25 -3.69 16.39
CA GLN A 111 7.62 -4.21 16.48
C GLN A 111 8.27 -4.29 15.09
N GLN A 112 7.67 -5.04 14.16
CA GLN A 112 8.22 -5.21 12.81
C GLN A 112 8.25 -3.88 12.04
N GLY A 113 7.22 -3.04 12.21
CA GLY A 113 7.16 -1.73 11.56
C GLY A 113 8.31 -0.82 12.00
N ARG A 114 8.60 -0.76 13.29
CA ARG A 114 9.75 0.00 13.83
C ARG A 114 11.06 -0.48 13.21
N GLU A 115 11.27 -1.79 13.12
CA GLU A 115 12.48 -2.35 12.50
C GLU A 115 12.60 -1.99 11.01
N ARG A 116 11.50 -1.95 10.27
CA ARG A 116 11.49 -1.60 8.84
C ARG A 116 11.78 -0.11 8.64
N LEU A 117 11.13 0.76 9.42
CA LEU A 117 11.36 2.21 9.38
C LEU A 117 12.80 2.56 9.75
N ALA A 118 13.38 1.92 10.78
CA ALA A 118 14.79 2.10 11.18
C ALA A 118 15.78 1.70 10.07
N ARG A 119 15.38 0.82 9.14
CA ARG A 119 16.16 0.44 7.95
C ARG A 119 15.92 1.36 6.74
N GLY A 120 15.22 2.45 6.91
CA GLY A 120 14.89 3.39 5.83
C GLY A 120 13.78 2.90 4.88
N LEU A 121 13.04 1.83 5.24
CA LEU A 121 11.97 1.31 4.41
C LEU A 121 10.65 2.02 4.71
N TRP A 122 9.92 2.34 3.67
CA TRP A 122 8.55 2.83 3.78
C TRP A 122 7.59 1.69 4.09
N ILE A 123 6.44 2.00 4.68
CA ILE A 123 5.43 1.00 5.00
C ILE A 123 4.14 1.36 4.32
N VAL A 124 3.63 0.49 3.46
CA VAL A 124 2.32 0.66 2.82
C VAL A 124 1.29 -0.23 3.52
N ILE A 125 0.21 0.38 3.95
CA ILE A 125 -0.90 -0.28 4.62
C ILE A 125 -2.19 0.11 3.91
N PHE A 126 -3.01 -0.89 3.61
CA PHE A 126 -4.38 -0.71 3.18
C PHE A 126 -5.29 -0.88 4.39
N PRO A 127 -5.79 0.22 4.99
CA PRO A 127 -6.46 0.15 6.29
C PRO A 127 -7.81 -0.57 6.25
N GLU A 128 -8.42 -0.71 5.08
CA GLU A 128 -9.65 -1.49 4.88
C GLU A 128 -9.41 -3.01 5.05
N GLY A 129 -8.16 -3.46 4.95
CA GLY A 129 -7.76 -4.86 5.11
C GLY A 129 -8.18 -5.80 3.98
N THR A 130 -8.91 -5.30 3.00
CA THR A 130 -9.34 -5.99 1.78
C THR A 130 -9.55 -4.98 0.66
N ARG A 131 -9.63 -5.46 -0.59
CA ARG A 131 -10.00 -4.61 -1.73
C ARG A 131 -11.48 -4.29 -1.71
N THR A 132 -11.84 -3.01 -1.83
CA THR A 132 -13.22 -2.50 -1.90
C THR A 132 -13.66 -2.29 -3.34
N LYS A 133 -14.96 -2.30 -3.58
CA LYS A 133 -15.53 -1.92 -4.87
C LYS A 133 -15.56 -0.38 -5.00
N PRO A 134 -15.59 0.16 -6.22
CA PRO A 134 -15.88 1.57 -6.42
C PRO A 134 -17.16 2.01 -5.69
N GLY A 135 -17.09 3.14 -4.97
CA GLY A 135 -18.20 3.64 -4.16
C GLY A 135 -18.36 2.96 -2.79
N GLU A 136 -17.62 1.89 -2.50
CA GLU A 136 -17.67 1.21 -1.21
C GLU A 136 -16.69 1.85 -0.22
N SER A 137 -17.15 2.08 0.99
CA SER A 137 -16.31 2.49 2.13
C SER A 137 -16.42 1.47 3.25
N LEU A 138 -15.29 1.01 3.76
CA LEU A 138 -15.20 0.10 4.90
C LEU A 138 -14.54 0.80 6.09
N PRO A 139 -14.84 0.38 7.32
CA PRO A 139 -14.14 0.88 8.51
C PRO A 139 -12.63 0.64 8.42
N TYR A 140 -11.83 1.65 8.75
CA TYR A 140 -10.37 1.55 8.72
C TYR A 140 -9.83 0.91 9.99
N ALA A 141 -9.01 -0.12 9.83
CA ALA A 141 -8.28 -0.74 10.94
C ALA A 141 -7.23 0.23 11.51
N ARG A 142 -7.21 0.37 12.84
CA ARG A 142 -6.35 1.31 13.57
C ARG A 142 -4.85 1.02 13.53
N GLY A 143 -4.44 -0.12 12.96
CA GLY A 143 -3.05 -0.57 13.00
C GLY A 143 -2.06 0.42 12.41
N GLY A 144 -2.40 1.06 11.28
CA GLY A 144 -1.54 2.05 10.64
C GLY A 144 -1.34 3.31 11.49
N ALA A 145 -2.42 3.85 12.04
CA ALA A 145 -2.38 5.00 12.93
C ALA A 145 -1.65 4.68 14.26
N LEU A 146 -1.87 3.49 14.81
CA LEU A 146 -1.13 3.03 15.99
C LEU A 146 0.38 2.94 15.71
N LEU A 147 0.77 2.38 14.57
CA LEU A 147 2.19 2.33 14.20
C LEU A 147 2.76 3.74 14.09
N ALA A 148 2.08 4.64 13.40
CA ALA A 148 2.51 6.03 13.22
C ALA A 148 2.73 6.75 14.55
N THR A 149 1.76 6.70 15.47
CA THR A 149 1.87 7.34 16.79
C THR A 149 2.95 6.70 17.67
N LYS A 150 3.15 5.37 17.61
CA LYS A 150 4.17 4.65 18.39
C LYS A 150 5.60 4.83 17.86
N THR A 151 5.76 5.21 16.60
CA THR A 151 7.06 5.42 15.95
C THR A 151 7.34 6.88 15.65
N ASN A 152 6.40 7.77 15.91
CA ASN A 152 6.44 9.18 15.53
C ASN A 152 6.77 9.38 14.04
N THR A 153 6.18 8.54 13.19
CA THR A 153 6.42 8.54 11.75
C THR A 153 5.24 9.17 11.02
N PRO A 154 5.45 10.12 10.09
CA PRO A 154 4.38 10.74 9.32
C PRO A 154 3.52 9.73 8.56
N VAL A 155 2.25 10.06 8.39
CA VAL A 155 1.29 9.31 7.57
C VAL A 155 1.05 10.05 6.26
N LEU A 156 1.20 9.35 5.13
CA LEU A 156 0.86 9.87 3.81
C LEU A 156 -0.46 9.23 3.36
N PRO A 157 -1.58 9.97 3.35
CA PRO A 157 -2.86 9.44 2.93
C PRO A 157 -2.97 9.46 1.41
N ILE A 158 -3.54 8.40 0.80
CA ILE A 158 -3.71 8.27 -0.65
C ILE A 158 -5.11 7.78 -0.99
N ALA A 159 -5.78 8.52 -1.86
CA ALA A 159 -7.02 8.13 -2.52
C ALA A 159 -6.75 7.76 -3.99
N LEU A 160 -7.47 6.79 -4.53
CA LEU A 160 -7.33 6.39 -5.93
C LEU A 160 -8.55 5.62 -6.42
N ASN A 161 -8.86 5.74 -7.71
CA ASN A 161 -10.03 5.14 -8.34
C ASN A 161 -9.70 3.92 -9.23
N SER A 162 -8.67 3.16 -8.87
CA SER A 162 -8.18 2.02 -9.67
C SER A 162 -9.24 0.93 -9.91
N GLY A 163 -10.17 0.76 -8.97
CA GLY A 163 -11.23 -0.24 -9.07
C GLY A 163 -12.19 -0.02 -10.24
N ASN A 164 -12.29 1.21 -10.75
CA ASN A 164 -13.10 1.53 -11.91
C ASN A 164 -12.55 0.89 -13.19
N TYR A 165 -11.23 0.78 -13.29
CA TYR A 165 -10.52 0.33 -14.50
C TYR A 165 -9.92 -1.06 -14.35
N TRP A 166 -9.49 -1.43 -13.14
CA TRP A 166 -8.94 -2.74 -12.82
C TRP A 166 -9.67 -3.37 -11.61
N PRO A 167 -10.93 -3.76 -11.76
CA PRO A 167 -11.71 -4.31 -10.65
C PRO A 167 -11.14 -5.65 -10.14
N ARG A 168 -11.37 -5.93 -8.85
CA ARG A 168 -10.81 -7.10 -8.16
C ARG A 168 -11.41 -8.43 -8.61
N ASP A 169 -12.69 -8.42 -8.98
CA ASP A 169 -13.50 -9.64 -9.11
C ASP A 169 -13.71 -10.06 -10.59
N THR A 170 -13.01 -9.41 -11.54
CA THR A 170 -13.12 -9.74 -12.97
C THR A 170 -11.76 -9.74 -13.65
N PHE A 171 -11.63 -10.62 -14.64
CA PHE A 171 -10.47 -10.63 -15.52
C PHE A 171 -10.47 -9.43 -16.47
N LEU A 172 -11.66 -8.94 -16.85
CA LEU A 172 -11.79 -7.81 -17.78
C LEU A 172 -11.31 -6.51 -17.14
N LYS A 173 -10.53 -5.76 -17.89
CA LYS A 173 -10.06 -4.42 -17.58
C LYS A 173 -10.77 -3.41 -18.46
N ARG A 174 -10.88 -2.17 -18.00
CA ARG A 174 -11.54 -1.08 -18.73
C ARG A 174 -10.51 -0.01 -19.03
N ALA A 175 -10.52 0.50 -20.27
CA ALA A 175 -9.69 1.64 -20.62
C ALA A 175 -10.09 2.90 -19.84
N GLY A 176 -9.14 3.76 -19.57
CA GLY A 176 -9.36 5.04 -18.91
C GLY A 176 -8.19 5.45 -18.00
N THR A 177 -8.38 6.50 -17.22
CA THR A 177 -7.29 7.11 -16.44
C THR A 177 -7.48 6.90 -14.94
N ILE A 178 -6.61 6.09 -14.33
CA ILE A 178 -6.53 5.97 -12.87
C ILE A 178 -5.93 7.28 -12.31
N THR A 179 -6.68 7.93 -11.44
CA THR A 179 -6.20 9.10 -10.71
C THR A 179 -5.73 8.65 -9.32
N VAL A 180 -4.49 8.99 -8.98
CA VAL A 180 -3.89 8.79 -7.66
C VAL A 180 -3.74 10.16 -7.02
N SER A 181 -4.46 10.43 -5.96
CA SER A 181 -4.38 11.67 -5.18
C SER A 181 -3.62 11.43 -3.89
N ILE A 182 -2.55 12.19 -3.70
CA ILE A 182 -1.63 12.12 -2.56
C ILE A 182 -1.89 13.33 -1.68
N GLY A 183 -2.33 13.10 -0.45
CA GLY A 183 -2.53 14.14 0.54
C GLY A 183 -1.24 14.66 1.15
N LYS A 184 -1.33 15.77 1.87
CA LYS A 184 -0.19 16.26 2.65
C LYS A 184 0.15 15.25 3.77
N PRO A 185 1.44 15.06 4.08
CA PRO A 185 1.84 14.24 5.20
C PRO A 185 1.22 14.75 6.51
N ILE A 186 0.67 13.82 7.29
CA ILE A 186 0.08 14.11 8.59
C ILE A 186 1.10 13.73 9.67
N ASP A 187 1.52 14.72 10.47
CA ASP A 187 2.37 14.46 11.64
C ASP A 187 1.51 13.76 12.71
N PRO A 188 1.90 12.58 13.20
CA PRO A 188 1.14 11.86 14.23
C PRO A 188 1.27 12.49 15.62
N LYS A 189 2.14 13.46 15.79
CA LYS A 189 2.41 14.11 17.08
C LYS A 189 1.16 14.80 17.60
N GLY A 190 0.79 14.51 18.84
CA GLY A 190 -0.40 15.07 19.48
C GLY A 190 -1.70 14.30 19.22
N PHE A 191 -1.73 13.38 18.26
CA PHE A 191 -2.90 12.55 18.02
C PHE A 191 -2.90 11.28 18.86
N LYS A 192 -4.08 10.89 19.33
CA LYS A 192 -4.34 9.49 19.71
C LYS A 192 -4.49 8.63 18.45
N PRO A 193 -4.20 7.32 18.50
CA PRO A 193 -4.33 6.45 17.31
C PRO A 193 -5.71 6.48 16.67
N GLU A 194 -6.77 6.56 17.46
CA GLU A 194 -8.15 6.62 17.01
C GLU A 194 -8.44 7.92 16.24
N GLU A 195 -8.00 9.06 16.78
CA GLU A 195 -8.18 10.39 16.18
C GLU A 195 -7.41 10.48 14.84
N LEU A 196 -6.16 10.01 14.81
CA LEU A 196 -5.36 9.96 13.60
C LEU A 196 -6.01 9.07 12.53
N ASN A 197 -6.53 7.90 12.94
CA ASN A 197 -7.22 6.98 12.04
C ASN A 197 -8.45 7.60 11.40
N GLN A 198 -9.27 8.27 12.21
CA GLN A 198 -10.46 9.00 11.74
C GLN A 198 -10.08 10.14 10.80
N HIS A 199 -9.03 10.92 11.14
CA HIS A 199 -8.55 12.00 10.31
C HIS A 199 -8.11 11.52 8.92
N VAL A 200 -7.31 10.44 8.87
CA VAL A 200 -6.87 9.81 7.63
C VAL A 200 -8.05 9.25 6.83
N GLN A 201 -8.97 8.54 7.48
CA GLN A 201 -10.17 8.00 6.83
C GLN A 201 -11.01 9.10 6.23
N SER A 202 -11.30 10.15 6.99
CA SER A 202 -12.09 11.30 6.52
C SER A 202 -11.46 11.97 5.31
N TRP A 203 -10.13 12.14 5.31
CA TRP A 203 -9.43 12.72 4.17
C TRP A 203 -9.53 11.80 2.93
N ILE A 204 -9.22 10.50 3.08
CA ILE A 204 -9.24 9.56 1.94
C ILE A 204 -10.66 9.45 1.36
N GLU A 205 -11.68 9.25 2.20
CA GLU A 205 -13.05 9.08 1.72
C GLU A 205 -13.61 10.37 1.10
N SER A 206 -13.29 11.54 1.66
CA SER A 206 -13.65 12.84 1.06
C SER A 206 -12.97 13.02 -0.30
N GLU A 207 -11.70 12.65 -0.42
CA GLU A 207 -10.97 12.75 -1.68
C GLU A 207 -11.49 11.76 -2.71
N MET A 208 -11.88 10.54 -2.30
CA MET A 208 -12.53 9.56 -3.18
C MET A 208 -13.79 10.10 -3.86
N GLN A 209 -14.58 10.95 -3.17
CA GLN A 209 -15.77 11.58 -3.75
C GLN A 209 -15.43 12.63 -4.82
N ARG A 210 -14.22 13.18 -4.80
CA ARG A 210 -13.74 14.18 -5.77
C ARG A 210 -13.06 13.56 -6.99
N LEU A 211 -12.63 12.30 -6.88
CA LEU A 211 -12.01 11.61 -7.99
C LEU A 211 -13.04 11.33 -9.09
N PRO A 212 -12.61 11.39 -10.38
CA PRO A 212 -13.50 11.08 -11.47
C PRO A 212 -14.12 9.68 -11.30
N SER A 213 -15.44 9.62 -11.31
CA SER A 213 -16.19 8.40 -11.59
C SER A 213 -16.20 8.20 -13.09
N THR A 214 -16.03 6.98 -13.58
CA THR A 214 -16.12 6.65 -15.01
C THR A 214 -17.44 7.08 -15.63
#